data_807852505e1ad41c10306869a6714ec8
#
_entry.id   807852505e1ad41c10306869a6714ec8
#
_cell.length_a   1.000
_cell.length_b   1.000
_cell.length_c   1.000
_cell.angle_alpha   90.00
_cell.angle_beta   90.00
_cell.angle_gamma   90.00
#
_symmetry.space_group_name_H-M   'P 1'
#
loop_
_entity.id
_entity.type
_entity.pdbx_description
1 polymer ?
#
loop_
_entity_poly.entity_id
_entity_poly.type
_entity_poly.pdbx_seq_one_letter_code
_entity_poly.pdbx_strand_id
1 'polypeptide(L)'
;LLHLNPEEITSIEITNPVEIGSSFSDKEFRLDIRLILNSHQQIDLEMQENDYHDWPERSIGYLCRMYDSLEHGEEYINAKPAIHIGILDYTPFPEHPLFYSKNQIMDVNTHRIYSDKFSLYVLDLSQIDLATKEDCFWQIEEWAKLFKATTWEEIKMIADKNEYLTETSNTLCDLYADKAVRERCLDRIEYNLRMKRYEDDIARKDKALEEKDKTIEEQDKTIEEKERTIKEQSIALDEKDALVKKLMEEIAELKQQK
;
A
#
# COMPACT_ATOMS: atom_id res chain seq x y z
N LEU A 1 19.74 0.92 10.60
CA LEU A 1 18.47 1.64 10.50
C LEU A 1 18.19 2.53 11.72
N LEU A 2 18.58 2.14 12.94
CA LEU A 2 18.34 2.95 14.15
C LEU A 2 19.47 3.95 14.46
N HIS A 3 20.51 4.00 13.66
CA HIS A 3 21.70 4.85 13.85
C HIS A 3 22.34 4.62 15.22
N LEU A 4 22.41 3.36 15.66
CA LEU A 4 23.06 2.94 16.89
C LEU A 4 24.45 2.37 16.59
N ASN A 5 25.43 2.74 17.41
CA ASN A 5 26.73 2.07 17.37
C ASN A 5 26.62 0.69 18.02
N PRO A 6 27.42 -0.31 17.60
CA PRO A 6 27.39 -1.64 18.20
C PRO A 6 27.54 -1.65 19.73
N GLU A 7 28.31 -0.71 20.29
CA GLU A 7 28.51 -0.56 21.72
C GLU A 7 27.25 -0.12 22.50
N GLU A 8 26.29 0.50 21.83
CA GLU A 8 25.00 0.91 22.40
C GLU A 8 24.00 -0.25 22.48
N ILE A 9 24.33 -1.38 21.85
CA ILE A 9 23.49 -2.58 21.83
C ILE A 9 23.96 -3.54 22.91
N THR A 10 23.21 -3.60 24.00
CA THR A 10 23.54 -4.48 25.15
C THR A 10 22.85 -5.82 25.09
N SER A 11 21.67 -5.89 24.45
CA SER A 11 20.93 -7.15 24.26
C SER A 11 19.96 -7.05 23.11
N ILE A 12 19.75 -8.17 22.42
CA ILE A 12 18.71 -8.37 21.40
C ILE A 12 18.00 -9.67 21.74
N GLU A 13 16.69 -9.63 21.87
CA GLU A 13 15.86 -10.80 22.07
C GLU A 13 14.83 -10.87 20.94
N ILE A 14 14.86 -11.95 20.15
CA ILE A 14 13.84 -12.22 19.11
C ILE A 14 12.66 -12.84 19.81
N THR A 15 11.49 -12.24 19.67
CA THR A 15 10.25 -12.67 20.32
C THR A 15 9.27 -13.29 19.31
N ASN A 16 8.14 -13.82 19.82
CA ASN A 16 7.09 -14.37 18.97
C ASN A 16 6.50 -13.26 18.07
N PRO A 17 6.52 -13.44 16.74
CA PRO A 17 6.00 -12.44 15.80
C PRO A 17 4.47 -12.39 15.72
N VAL A 18 3.73 -13.26 16.44
CA VAL A 18 2.27 -13.33 16.39
C VAL A 18 1.68 -12.54 17.54
N GLU A 19 0.96 -11.47 17.22
CA GLU A 19 0.11 -10.72 18.14
C GLU A 19 -1.34 -11.19 18.03
N ILE A 20 -1.82 -11.83 19.09
CA ILE A 20 -3.20 -12.34 19.16
C ILE A 20 -4.11 -11.21 19.65
N GLY A 21 -5.22 -10.98 18.96
CA GLY A 21 -6.26 -10.06 19.41
C GLY A 21 -6.86 -10.48 20.77
N SER A 22 -7.44 -9.51 21.48
CA SER A 22 -8.05 -9.73 22.80
C SER A 22 -9.34 -10.57 22.75
N SER A 23 -9.92 -10.76 21.57
CA SER A 23 -11.09 -11.63 21.35
C SER A 23 -10.88 -12.54 20.14
N PHE A 24 -11.66 -13.63 20.06
CA PHE A 24 -11.61 -14.60 18.96
C PHE A 24 -11.97 -14.00 17.58
N SER A 25 -12.65 -12.85 17.56
CA SER A 25 -13.04 -12.13 16.34
C SER A 25 -12.04 -11.04 15.93
N ASP A 26 -11.01 -10.77 16.75
CA ASP A 26 -10.05 -9.73 16.47
C ASP A 26 -9.08 -10.17 15.37
N LYS A 27 -8.62 -9.19 14.58
CA LYS A 27 -7.63 -9.43 13.54
C LYS A 27 -6.32 -9.91 14.18
N GLU A 28 -5.81 -11.05 13.72
CA GLU A 28 -4.48 -11.53 14.06
C GLU A 28 -3.43 -10.70 13.30
N PHE A 29 -2.45 -10.16 14.02
CA PHE A 29 -1.32 -9.47 13.44
C PHE A 29 -0.12 -10.43 13.41
N ARG A 30 0.47 -10.61 12.23
CA ARG A 30 1.70 -11.39 12.05
C ARG A 30 2.79 -10.44 11.61
N LEU A 31 3.77 -10.27 12.46
CA LEU A 31 4.97 -9.48 12.23
C LEU A 31 6.03 -10.39 11.57
N ASP A 32 6.84 -9.83 10.67
CA ASP A 32 7.90 -10.65 10.03
C ASP A 32 9.00 -10.97 11.04
N ILE A 33 9.53 -9.95 11.71
CA ILE A 33 10.53 -10.12 12.78
C ILE A 33 10.18 -9.17 13.92
N ARG A 34 9.94 -9.72 15.11
CA ARG A 34 9.76 -8.95 16.32
C ARG A 34 10.94 -9.16 17.26
N LEU A 35 11.48 -8.07 17.77
CA LEU A 35 12.57 -8.14 18.74
C LEU A 35 12.44 -7.09 19.85
N ILE A 36 13.11 -7.35 20.97
CA ILE A 36 13.28 -6.42 22.07
C ILE A 36 14.76 -6.03 22.11
N LEU A 37 15.03 -4.74 21.95
CA LEU A 37 16.35 -4.15 22.01
C LEU A 37 16.60 -3.57 23.41
N ASN A 38 17.77 -3.89 23.99
CA ASN A 38 18.21 -3.40 25.29
C ASN A 38 17.16 -3.58 26.40
N SER A 39 16.41 -4.68 26.35
CA SER A 39 15.37 -5.08 27.30
C SER A 39 14.17 -4.12 27.42
N HIS A 40 14.09 -3.05 26.62
CA HIS A 40 13.00 -2.07 26.76
C HIS A 40 12.38 -1.56 25.46
N GLN A 41 13.09 -1.53 24.32
CA GLN A 41 12.53 -1.07 23.05
C GLN A 41 11.94 -2.25 22.28
N GLN A 42 10.69 -2.16 21.92
CA GLN A 42 10.01 -3.13 21.05
C GLN A 42 10.21 -2.71 19.60
N ILE A 43 10.74 -3.60 18.79
CA ILE A 43 10.98 -3.34 17.38
C ILE A 43 10.28 -4.41 16.56
N ASP A 44 9.53 -3.97 15.58
CA ASP A 44 8.99 -4.78 14.50
C ASP A 44 9.69 -4.40 13.20
N LEU A 45 10.16 -5.39 12.48
CA LEU A 45 10.75 -5.23 11.17
C LEU A 45 9.92 -6.03 10.17
N GLU A 46 9.38 -5.35 9.19
CA GLU A 46 8.55 -5.92 8.12
C GLU A 46 9.19 -5.65 6.77
N MET A 47 9.26 -6.69 5.91
CA MET A 47 9.69 -6.54 4.52
C MET A 47 8.49 -6.75 3.59
N GLN A 48 8.24 -5.79 2.70
CA GLN A 48 7.13 -5.85 1.77
C GLN A 48 7.59 -5.57 0.33
N GLU A 49 7.36 -6.53 -0.55
CA GLU A 49 7.72 -6.45 -1.96
C GLU A 49 6.63 -5.78 -2.81
N ASN A 50 5.35 -6.02 -2.49
CA ASN A 50 4.24 -5.53 -3.27
C ASN A 50 3.54 -4.36 -2.58
N ASP A 51 3.19 -3.34 -3.35
CA ASP A 51 2.40 -2.21 -2.88
C ASP A 51 0.90 -2.55 -2.90
N TYR A 52 0.32 -2.72 -1.72
CA TYR A 52 -1.14 -2.92 -1.54
C TYR A 52 -1.88 -1.60 -1.29
N HIS A 53 -1.18 -0.45 -1.40
CA HIS A 53 -1.72 0.89 -1.17
C HIS A 53 -2.30 1.10 0.24
N ASP A 54 -1.84 0.34 1.22
CA ASP A 54 -2.31 0.36 2.62
C ASP A 54 -1.17 0.57 3.63
N TRP A 55 0.03 0.88 3.15
CA TRP A 55 1.22 0.99 4.00
C TRP A 55 1.06 1.94 5.20
N PRO A 56 0.48 3.17 5.06
CA PRO A 56 0.33 4.06 6.20
C PRO A 56 -0.57 3.48 7.29
N GLU A 57 -1.71 2.92 6.92
CA GLU A 57 -2.68 2.34 7.85
C GLU A 57 -2.14 1.06 8.47
N ARG A 58 -1.47 0.24 7.67
CA ARG A 58 -0.87 -1.02 8.10
C ARG A 58 0.24 -0.79 9.11
N SER A 59 1.21 0.07 8.79
CA SER A 59 2.36 0.38 9.65
C SER A 59 1.94 1.02 10.98
N ILE A 60 0.97 1.94 10.95
CA ILE A 60 0.38 2.53 12.17
C ILE A 60 -0.35 1.45 12.97
N GLY A 61 -1.10 0.56 12.31
CA GLY A 61 -1.81 -0.53 12.97
C GLY A 61 -0.88 -1.46 13.76
N TYR A 62 0.23 -1.87 13.16
CA TYR A 62 1.25 -2.68 13.84
C TYR A 62 1.92 -1.92 14.98
N LEU A 63 2.30 -0.67 14.75
CA LEU A 63 2.94 0.15 15.76
C LEU A 63 2.04 0.39 16.99
N CYS A 64 0.75 0.70 16.76
CA CYS A 64 -0.23 0.86 17.84
C CYS A 64 -0.38 -0.43 18.64
N ARG A 65 -0.40 -1.58 17.97
CA ARG A 65 -0.55 -2.88 18.64
C ARG A 65 0.64 -3.21 19.53
N MET A 66 1.86 -2.91 19.09
CA MET A 66 3.05 -3.07 19.92
C MET A 66 3.07 -2.11 21.10
N TYR A 67 2.63 -0.87 20.87
CA TYR A 67 2.62 0.15 21.93
C TYR A 67 1.60 -0.14 23.02
N ASP A 68 0.45 -0.74 22.65
CA ASP A 68 -0.61 -1.18 23.59
C ASP A 68 -0.21 -2.48 24.30
N SER A 69 0.91 -2.46 25.00
CA SER A 69 1.51 -3.61 25.68
C SER A 69 1.41 -3.55 27.22
N LEU A 70 0.70 -2.54 27.75
CA LEU A 70 0.50 -2.40 29.18
C LEU A 70 -0.50 -3.43 29.72
N GLU A 71 -0.18 -4.03 30.86
CA GLU A 71 -1.11 -4.88 31.58
C GLU A 71 -2.12 -4.05 32.39
N HIS A 72 -3.23 -4.70 32.75
CA HIS A 72 -4.27 -4.03 33.56
C HIS A 72 -3.72 -3.53 34.89
N GLY A 73 -3.80 -2.21 35.11
CA GLY A 73 -3.33 -1.55 36.32
C GLY A 73 -1.90 -1.01 36.23
N GLU A 74 -1.20 -1.20 35.12
CA GLU A 74 0.11 -0.53 34.93
C GLU A 74 -0.06 0.96 34.62
N GLU A 75 0.93 1.74 35.05
CA GLU A 75 0.98 3.18 34.78
C GLU A 75 1.40 3.44 33.34
N TYR A 76 0.77 4.39 32.64
CA TYR A 76 1.09 4.75 31.25
C TYR A 76 2.55 5.16 31.02
N ILE A 77 3.24 5.67 32.06
CA ILE A 77 4.65 6.02 31.95
C ILE A 77 5.54 4.80 31.64
N ASN A 78 5.08 3.60 32.01
CA ASN A 78 5.79 2.34 31.81
C ASN A 78 5.64 1.77 30.38
N ALA A 79 4.80 2.38 29.52
CA ALA A 79 4.69 1.96 28.14
C ALA A 79 6.07 1.96 27.46
N LYS A 80 6.44 0.82 26.90
CA LYS A 80 7.73 0.63 26.24
C LYS A 80 7.73 1.38 24.89
N PRO A 81 8.87 1.96 24.48
CA PRO A 81 8.99 2.49 23.13
C PRO A 81 8.71 1.41 22.10
N ALA A 82 7.91 1.74 21.11
CA ALA A 82 7.56 0.90 19.97
C ALA A 82 8.13 1.50 18.69
N ILE A 83 8.82 0.70 17.92
CA ILE A 83 9.48 1.07 16.67
C ILE A 83 9.03 0.10 15.60
N HIS A 84 8.43 0.60 14.55
CA HIS A 84 8.12 -0.19 13.37
C HIS A 84 9.03 0.21 12.21
N ILE A 85 9.66 -0.76 11.57
CA ILE A 85 10.60 -0.57 10.48
C ILE A 85 10.07 -1.30 9.24
N GLY A 86 9.71 -0.55 8.21
CA GLY A 86 9.34 -1.10 6.93
C GLY A 86 10.52 -1.08 5.95
N ILE A 87 10.81 -2.23 5.36
CA ILE A 87 11.72 -2.37 4.22
C ILE A 87 10.85 -2.66 3.01
N LEU A 88 10.71 -1.67 2.12
CA LEU A 88 9.74 -1.70 1.03
C LEU A 88 10.44 -1.75 -0.33
N ASP A 89 10.01 -2.62 -1.23
CA ASP A 89 10.48 -2.61 -2.64
C ASP A 89 9.55 -1.78 -3.55
N TYR A 90 8.94 -0.75 -3.00
CA TYR A 90 8.10 0.22 -3.68
C TYR A 90 8.11 1.54 -2.91
N THR A 91 7.71 2.65 -3.58
CA THR A 91 7.65 3.98 -2.99
C THR A 91 6.26 4.24 -2.39
N PRO A 92 6.11 4.24 -1.04
CA PRO A 92 4.79 4.42 -0.40
C PRO A 92 4.22 5.84 -0.56
N PHE A 93 5.10 6.83 -0.82
CA PHE A 93 4.73 8.24 -0.99
C PHE A 93 5.37 8.81 -2.28
N PRO A 94 4.80 8.51 -3.47
CA PRO A 94 5.42 8.87 -4.75
C PRO A 94 5.61 10.38 -4.96
N GLU A 95 4.80 11.23 -4.30
CA GLU A 95 4.93 12.69 -4.38
C GLU A 95 6.11 13.23 -3.55
N HIS A 96 6.60 12.44 -2.60
CA HIS A 96 7.72 12.78 -1.71
C HIS A 96 8.66 11.58 -1.54
N PRO A 97 9.32 11.11 -2.60
CA PRO A 97 10.17 9.93 -2.55
C PRO A 97 11.39 10.18 -1.65
N LEU A 98 11.66 9.27 -0.74
CA LEU A 98 12.83 9.27 0.14
C LEU A 98 13.40 7.86 0.21
N PHE A 99 14.72 7.73 0.18
CA PHE A 99 15.38 6.45 0.37
C PHE A 99 15.16 5.91 1.79
N TYR A 100 15.37 6.77 2.78
CA TYR A 100 15.19 6.42 4.18
C TYR A 100 14.47 7.55 4.92
N SER A 101 13.51 7.22 5.75
CA SER A 101 12.76 8.20 6.53
C SER A 101 12.45 7.72 7.92
N LYS A 102 12.42 8.68 8.87
CA LYS A 102 11.96 8.52 10.23
C LYS A 102 10.72 9.36 10.46
N ASN A 103 9.63 8.74 10.85
CA ASN A 103 8.37 9.40 11.13
C ASN A 103 8.03 9.31 12.61
N GLN A 104 7.59 10.43 13.20
CA GLN A 104 7.27 10.55 14.63
C GLN A 104 6.03 11.43 14.82
N ILE A 105 5.37 11.28 15.97
CA ILE A 105 4.27 12.18 16.35
C ILE A 105 4.86 13.49 16.81
N MET A 106 4.44 14.60 16.17
CA MET A 106 4.91 15.94 16.50
C MET A 106 3.81 16.98 16.46
N ASP A 107 4.00 18.08 17.15
CA ASP A 107 3.19 19.27 17.03
C ASP A 107 3.39 19.91 15.64
N VAL A 108 2.31 20.07 14.89
CA VAL A 108 2.37 20.53 13.47
C VAL A 108 2.82 21.97 13.30
N ASN A 109 2.70 22.81 14.34
CA ASN A 109 3.08 24.23 14.28
C ASN A 109 4.53 24.47 14.73
N THR A 110 4.95 23.78 15.79
CA THR A 110 6.24 23.99 16.43
C THR A 110 7.28 22.96 16.02
N HIS A 111 6.87 21.87 15.38
CA HIS A 111 7.67 20.68 15.07
C HIS A 111 8.30 20.03 16.30
N ARG A 112 7.75 20.29 17.49
CA ARG A 112 8.18 19.64 18.73
C ARG A 112 7.70 18.19 18.75
N ILE A 113 8.62 17.25 18.99
CA ILE A 113 8.27 15.84 19.16
C ILE A 113 7.32 15.72 20.36
N TYR A 114 6.15 15.11 20.14
CA TYR A 114 5.15 14.90 21.18
C TYR A 114 5.52 13.73 22.08
N SER A 115 6.00 12.63 21.48
CA SER A 115 6.50 11.45 22.19
C SER A 115 7.61 10.80 21.37
N ASP A 116 8.67 10.39 22.03
CA ASP A 116 9.78 9.62 21.48
C ASP A 116 9.55 8.10 21.53
N LYS A 117 8.46 7.68 22.18
CA LYS A 117 8.09 6.27 22.35
C LYS A 117 7.39 5.67 21.11
N PHE A 118 7.17 6.44 20.05
CA PHE A 118 6.40 6.04 18.90
C PHE A 118 7.11 6.46 17.62
N SER A 119 7.71 5.51 16.91
CA SER A 119 8.52 5.80 15.73
C SER A 119 8.29 4.81 14.60
N LEU A 120 8.13 5.33 13.38
CA LEU A 120 8.05 4.57 12.15
C LEU A 120 9.26 4.89 11.29
N TYR A 121 9.96 3.86 10.83
CA TYR A 121 11.07 3.98 9.89
C TYR A 121 10.68 3.31 8.58
N VAL A 122 11.04 3.92 7.48
CA VAL A 122 10.81 3.39 6.14
C VAL A 122 12.12 3.40 5.38
N LEU A 123 12.51 2.24 4.87
CA LEU A 123 13.59 2.07 3.90
C LEU A 123 12.97 1.68 2.57
N ASP A 124 12.99 2.60 1.61
CA ASP A 124 12.48 2.38 0.27
C ASP A 124 13.62 1.88 -0.65
N LEU A 125 13.60 0.59 -0.93
CA LEU A 125 14.62 -0.07 -1.76
C LEU A 125 14.56 0.38 -3.22
N SER A 126 13.44 0.95 -3.67
CA SER A 126 13.33 1.46 -5.04
C SER A 126 13.99 2.83 -5.21
N GLN A 127 14.33 3.52 -4.12
CA GLN A 127 14.90 4.87 -4.08
C GLN A 127 16.37 4.88 -3.59
N ILE A 128 17.13 3.82 -3.79
CA ILE A 128 18.55 3.73 -3.36
C ILE A 128 19.39 4.89 -3.89
N ASP A 129 19.09 5.38 -5.10
CA ASP A 129 19.80 6.50 -5.71
C ASP A 129 19.61 7.84 -4.97
N LEU A 130 18.62 7.92 -4.06
CA LEU A 130 18.39 9.08 -3.19
C LEU A 130 19.10 8.97 -1.84
N ALA A 131 19.95 7.95 -1.63
CA ALA A 131 20.69 7.79 -0.40
C ALA A 131 21.54 9.01 -0.08
N THR A 132 21.42 9.51 1.16
CA THR A 132 22.15 10.67 1.65
C THR A 132 23.56 10.27 2.12
N LYS A 133 24.41 11.26 2.38
CA LYS A 133 25.74 11.00 2.99
C LYS A 133 25.63 10.36 4.39
N GLU A 134 24.55 10.65 5.11
CA GLU A 134 24.26 10.05 6.41
C GLU A 134 23.88 8.58 6.26
N ASP A 135 23.04 8.25 5.30
CA ASP A 135 22.64 6.87 4.99
C ASP A 135 23.86 6.02 4.60
N CYS A 136 24.77 6.59 3.79
CA CYS A 136 26.04 5.93 3.44
C CYS A 136 26.96 5.78 4.65
N PHE A 137 27.03 6.77 5.54
CA PHE A 137 27.83 6.69 6.78
C PHE A 137 27.34 5.54 7.68
N TRP A 138 26.03 5.35 7.81
CA TRP A 138 25.41 4.28 8.55
C TRP A 138 25.29 2.97 7.75
N GLN A 139 25.84 2.94 6.53
CA GLN A 139 25.87 1.77 5.62
C GLN A 139 24.46 1.24 5.25
N ILE A 140 23.42 2.06 5.37
CA ILE A 140 22.05 1.68 5.04
C ILE A 140 21.94 1.35 3.55
N GLU A 141 22.64 2.12 2.70
CA GLU A 141 22.70 1.89 1.25
C GLU A 141 23.24 0.49 0.90
N GLU A 142 24.28 0.02 1.60
CA GLU A 142 24.87 -1.29 1.32
C GLU A 142 23.92 -2.43 1.75
N TRP A 143 23.23 -2.29 2.87
CA TRP A 143 22.17 -3.22 3.26
C TRP A 143 21.01 -3.23 2.27
N ALA A 144 20.57 -2.07 1.79
CA ALA A 144 19.53 -1.96 0.78
C ALA A 144 19.93 -2.68 -0.53
N LYS A 145 21.18 -2.52 -0.97
CA LYS A 145 21.72 -3.24 -2.13
C LYS A 145 21.71 -4.76 -1.90
N LEU A 146 22.06 -5.23 -0.69
CA LEU A 146 22.00 -6.64 -0.35
C LEU A 146 20.57 -7.19 -0.43
N PHE A 147 19.58 -6.45 0.08
CA PHE A 147 18.17 -6.86 -0.01
C PHE A 147 17.65 -6.91 -1.45
N LYS A 148 18.20 -6.07 -2.34
CA LYS A 148 17.85 -6.04 -3.77
C LYS A 148 18.67 -6.99 -4.64
N ALA A 149 19.74 -7.57 -4.13
CA ALA A 149 20.60 -8.43 -4.90
C ALA A 149 19.84 -9.68 -5.39
N THR A 150 19.93 -9.95 -6.69
CA THR A 150 19.26 -11.07 -7.36
C THR A 150 20.20 -12.15 -7.82
N THR A 151 21.51 -11.87 -7.79
CA THR A 151 22.57 -12.78 -8.24
C THR A 151 23.64 -12.97 -7.16
N TRP A 152 24.32 -14.13 -7.18
CA TRP A 152 25.41 -14.40 -6.26
C TRP A 152 26.63 -13.50 -6.49
N GLU A 153 26.83 -13.03 -7.69
CA GLU A 153 27.87 -12.07 -8.06
C GLU A 153 27.64 -10.73 -7.37
N GLU A 154 26.41 -10.22 -7.38
CA GLU A 154 26.02 -9.00 -6.65
C GLU A 154 26.22 -9.15 -5.15
N ILE A 155 25.74 -10.25 -4.56
CA ILE A 155 25.91 -10.54 -3.14
C ILE A 155 27.39 -10.55 -2.75
N LYS A 156 28.25 -11.18 -3.54
CA LYS A 156 29.70 -11.21 -3.28
C LYS A 156 30.34 -9.82 -3.33
N MET A 157 29.98 -9.00 -4.32
CA MET A 157 30.50 -7.63 -4.41
C MET A 157 30.11 -6.76 -3.20
N ILE A 158 28.93 -7.02 -2.64
CA ILE A 158 28.44 -6.30 -1.45
C ILE A 158 29.10 -6.87 -0.18
N ALA A 159 29.28 -8.18 -0.11
CA ALA A 159 29.87 -8.87 1.03
C ALA A 159 31.24 -8.31 1.43
N ASP A 160 32.05 -7.94 0.44
CA ASP A 160 33.41 -7.43 0.68
C ASP A 160 33.46 -6.03 1.33
N LYS A 161 32.30 -5.39 1.56
CA LYS A 161 32.24 -4.04 2.11
C LYS A 161 32.47 -3.96 3.61
N ASN A 162 31.97 -4.91 4.38
CA ASN A 162 32.18 -5.01 5.81
C ASN A 162 31.96 -6.44 6.32
N GLU A 163 32.39 -6.69 7.56
CA GLU A 163 32.33 -8.00 8.20
C GLU A 163 30.89 -8.53 8.36
N TYR A 164 29.93 -7.67 8.75
CA TYR A 164 28.53 -8.07 8.94
C TYR A 164 27.85 -8.46 7.61
N LEU A 165 28.15 -7.75 6.53
CA LEU A 165 27.67 -8.09 5.20
C LEU A 165 28.28 -9.40 4.72
N THR A 166 29.56 -9.65 5.01
CA THR A 166 30.23 -10.91 4.70
C THR A 166 29.56 -12.08 5.43
N GLU A 167 29.33 -11.96 6.73
CA GLU A 167 28.68 -12.99 7.54
C GLU A 167 27.25 -13.27 7.06
N THR A 168 26.47 -12.20 6.82
CA THR A 168 25.11 -12.32 6.28
C THR A 168 25.09 -13.01 4.92
N SER A 169 26.01 -12.64 4.03
CA SER A 169 26.11 -13.24 2.68
C SER A 169 26.47 -14.72 2.75
N ASN A 170 27.37 -15.13 3.65
CA ASN A 170 27.71 -16.53 3.87
C ASN A 170 26.49 -17.30 4.41
N THR A 171 25.77 -16.73 5.38
CA THR A 171 24.54 -17.33 5.91
C THR A 171 23.47 -17.51 4.82
N LEU A 172 23.30 -16.52 3.93
CA LEU A 172 22.40 -16.64 2.78
C LEU A 172 22.81 -17.77 1.83
N CYS A 173 24.12 -17.90 1.54
CA CYS A 173 24.65 -18.99 0.74
C CYS A 173 24.34 -20.36 1.36
N ASP A 174 24.58 -20.52 2.66
CA ASP A 174 24.32 -21.76 3.38
C ASP A 174 22.84 -22.14 3.41
N LEU A 175 21.97 -21.14 3.68
CA LEU A 175 20.52 -21.33 3.64
C LEU A 175 20.02 -21.72 2.25
N TYR A 176 20.56 -21.11 1.19
CA TYR A 176 20.17 -21.43 -0.18
C TYR A 176 20.71 -22.79 -0.64
N ALA A 177 21.79 -23.28 -0.05
CA ALA A 177 22.28 -24.64 -0.29
C ALA A 177 21.31 -25.71 0.22
N ASP A 178 20.45 -25.38 1.22
CA ASP A 178 19.40 -26.28 1.69
C ASP A 178 18.31 -26.42 0.62
N LYS A 179 18.08 -27.67 0.18
CA LYS A 179 17.10 -27.97 -0.87
C LYS A 179 15.69 -27.54 -0.48
N ALA A 180 15.28 -27.74 0.77
CA ALA A 180 13.94 -27.42 1.24
C ALA A 180 13.71 -25.91 1.33
N VAL A 181 14.73 -25.12 1.66
CA VAL A 181 14.67 -23.66 1.63
C VAL A 181 14.55 -23.17 0.20
N ARG A 182 15.38 -23.70 -0.71
CA ARG A 182 15.34 -23.32 -2.13
C ARG A 182 13.99 -23.64 -2.78
N GLU A 183 13.41 -24.81 -2.52
CA GLU A 183 12.08 -25.17 -3.04
C GLU A 183 11.01 -24.18 -2.53
N ARG A 184 11.00 -23.81 -1.24
CA ARG A 184 10.06 -22.81 -0.69
C ARG A 184 10.25 -21.43 -1.31
N CYS A 185 11.48 -21.01 -1.58
CA CYS A 185 11.74 -19.74 -2.26
C CYS A 185 11.19 -19.74 -3.69
N LEU A 186 11.37 -20.83 -4.43
CA LEU A 186 10.85 -20.98 -5.80
C LEU A 186 9.32 -20.97 -5.82
N ASP A 187 8.67 -21.68 -4.89
CA ASP A 187 7.21 -21.68 -4.75
C ASP A 187 6.67 -20.26 -4.47
N ARG A 188 7.37 -19.49 -3.62
CA ARG A 188 7.00 -18.10 -3.32
C ARG A 188 7.14 -17.19 -4.54
N ILE A 189 8.23 -17.33 -5.29
CA ILE A 189 8.44 -16.58 -6.54
C ILE A 189 7.32 -16.89 -7.54
N GLU A 190 6.96 -18.17 -7.72
CA GLU A 190 5.87 -18.56 -8.60
C GLU A 190 4.51 -17.98 -8.14
N TYR A 191 4.26 -18.00 -6.84
CA TYR A 191 3.06 -17.40 -6.25
C TYR A 191 3.00 -15.89 -6.54
N ASN A 192 4.09 -15.15 -6.29
CA ASN A 192 4.15 -13.70 -6.53
C ASN A 192 3.94 -13.35 -8.01
N LEU A 193 4.56 -14.10 -8.93
CA LEU A 193 4.35 -13.94 -10.37
C LEU A 193 2.88 -14.19 -10.78
N ARG A 194 2.23 -15.13 -10.13
CA ARG A 194 0.80 -15.41 -10.36
C ARG A 194 -0.08 -14.27 -9.85
N MET A 195 0.20 -13.77 -8.65
CA MET A 195 -0.53 -12.63 -8.08
C MET A 195 -0.39 -11.38 -8.95
N LYS A 196 0.82 -11.04 -9.39
CA LYS A 196 1.06 -9.91 -10.29
C LYS A 196 0.24 -10.01 -11.60
N ARG A 197 0.13 -11.22 -12.18
CA ARG A 197 -0.73 -11.42 -13.36
C ARG A 197 -2.20 -11.15 -13.06
N TYR A 198 -2.70 -11.53 -11.87
CA TYR A 198 -4.08 -11.23 -11.49
C TYR A 198 -4.30 -9.72 -11.30
N GLU A 199 -3.36 -9.00 -10.70
CA GLU A 199 -3.40 -7.55 -10.55
C GLU A 199 -3.44 -6.84 -11.92
N ASP A 200 -2.55 -7.25 -12.85
CA ASP A 200 -2.54 -6.73 -14.21
C ASP A 200 -3.87 -7.02 -14.95
N ASP A 201 -4.50 -8.18 -14.71
CA ASP A 201 -5.79 -8.54 -15.28
C ASP A 201 -6.93 -7.70 -14.69
N ILE A 202 -6.90 -7.42 -13.38
CA ILE A 202 -7.86 -6.55 -12.71
C ILE A 202 -7.73 -5.14 -13.26
N ALA A 203 -6.53 -4.56 -13.28
CA ALA A 203 -6.29 -3.22 -13.80
C ALA A 203 -6.76 -3.05 -15.26
N ARG A 204 -6.57 -4.07 -16.10
CA ARG A 204 -7.10 -4.07 -17.48
C ARG A 204 -8.63 -4.09 -17.53
N LYS A 205 -9.26 -4.85 -16.63
CA LYS A 205 -10.73 -4.92 -16.56
C LYS A 205 -11.33 -3.62 -16.04
N ASP A 206 -10.72 -3.01 -15.05
CA ASP A 206 -11.17 -1.74 -14.49
C ASP A 206 -11.11 -0.62 -15.53
N LYS A 207 -10.01 -0.54 -16.28
CA LYS A 207 -9.91 0.39 -17.41
C LYS A 207 -10.96 0.15 -18.49
N ALA A 208 -11.24 -1.11 -18.80
CA ALA A 208 -12.29 -1.44 -19.77
C ALA A 208 -13.71 -1.13 -19.26
N LEU A 209 -13.92 -1.21 -17.92
CA LEU A 209 -15.15 -0.78 -17.27
C LEU A 209 -15.34 0.73 -17.37
N GLU A 210 -14.32 1.52 -17.04
CA GLU A 210 -14.37 2.98 -17.17
C GLU A 210 -14.69 3.44 -18.61
N GLU A 211 -14.11 2.77 -19.61
CA GLU A 211 -14.40 3.07 -21.03
C GLU A 211 -15.87 2.75 -21.38
N LYS A 212 -16.41 1.65 -20.83
CA LYS A 212 -17.83 1.30 -21.03
C LYS A 212 -18.76 2.28 -20.32
N ASP A 213 -18.43 2.69 -19.11
CA ASP A 213 -19.24 3.66 -18.35
C ASP A 213 -19.33 4.98 -19.10
N LYS A 214 -18.23 5.48 -19.66
CA LYS A 214 -18.23 6.67 -20.51
C LYS A 214 -19.13 6.49 -21.75
N THR A 215 -19.08 5.31 -22.37
CA THR A 215 -19.93 5.02 -23.52
C THR A 215 -21.41 4.98 -23.15
N ILE A 216 -21.76 4.43 -21.99
CA ILE A 216 -23.11 4.42 -21.45
C ILE A 216 -23.60 5.85 -21.20
N GLU A 217 -22.81 6.69 -20.54
CA GLU A 217 -23.16 8.10 -20.32
C GLU A 217 -23.44 8.88 -21.64
N GLU A 218 -22.67 8.61 -22.69
CA GLU A 218 -22.88 9.21 -24.01
C GLU A 218 -24.18 8.70 -24.66
N GLN A 219 -24.45 7.41 -24.51
CA GLN A 219 -25.70 6.82 -25.01
C GLN A 219 -26.92 7.35 -24.27
N ASP A 220 -26.85 7.49 -22.95
CA ASP A 220 -27.93 8.04 -22.14
C ASP A 220 -28.28 9.47 -22.57
N LYS A 221 -27.28 10.33 -22.77
CA LYS A 221 -27.49 11.69 -23.32
C LYS A 221 -28.18 11.67 -24.68
N THR A 222 -27.76 10.74 -25.55
CA THR A 222 -28.38 10.59 -26.86
C THR A 222 -29.82 10.12 -26.76
N ILE A 223 -30.14 9.24 -25.83
CA ILE A 223 -31.48 8.77 -25.54
C ILE A 223 -32.36 9.93 -25.07
N GLU A 224 -31.89 10.72 -24.08
CA GLU A 224 -32.63 11.89 -23.59
C GLU A 224 -32.94 12.90 -24.70
N GLU A 225 -31.99 13.18 -25.60
CA GLU A 225 -32.23 14.06 -26.75
C GLU A 225 -33.30 13.51 -27.71
N LYS A 226 -33.26 12.20 -27.99
CA LYS A 226 -34.25 11.56 -28.84
C LYS A 226 -35.62 11.53 -28.18
N GLU A 227 -35.73 11.27 -26.90
CA GLU A 227 -37.00 11.31 -26.16
C GLU A 227 -37.62 12.70 -26.21
N ARG A 228 -36.80 13.75 -26.04
CA ARG A 228 -37.26 15.13 -26.19
C ARG A 228 -37.80 15.40 -27.60
N THR A 229 -37.08 14.98 -28.63
CA THR A 229 -37.48 15.15 -30.02
C THR A 229 -38.79 14.41 -30.32
N ILE A 230 -38.93 13.17 -29.84
CA ILE A 230 -40.16 12.38 -29.97
C ILE A 230 -41.33 13.08 -29.31
N LYS A 231 -41.14 13.63 -28.11
CA LYS A 231 -42.18 14.38 -27.39
C LYS A 231 -42.62 15.63 -28.17
N GLU A 232 -41.68 16.40 -28.71
CA GLU A 232 -41.96 17.57 -29.55
C GLU A 232 -42.74 17.18 -30.85
N GLN A 233 -42.34 16.08 -31.49
CA GLN A 233 -43.02 15.56 -32.65
C GLN A 233 -44.44 15.07 -32.34
N SER A 234 -44.64 14.42 -31.19
CA SER A 234 -45.96 13.96 -30.76
C SER A 234 -46.91 15.13 -30.56
N ILE A 235 -46.47 16.21 -29.90
CA ILE A 235 -47.26 17.43 -29.72
C ILE A 235 -47.64 18.05 -31.08
N ALA A 236 -46.68 18.14 -32.00
CA ALA A 236 -46.92 18.70 -33.33
C ALA A 236 -47.87 17.82 -34.15
N LEU A 237 -47.86 16.50 -33.93
CA LEU A 237 -48.81 15.56 -34.58
C LEU A 237 -50.24 15.78 -34.04
N ASP A 238 -50.40 15.86 -32.73
CA ASP A 238 -51.68 16.11 -32.07
C ASP A 238 -52.31 17.43 -32.53
N GLU A 239 -51.50 18.50 -32.67
CA GLU A 239 -51.95 19.78 -33.21
C GLU A 239 -52.44 19.68 -34.67
N LYS A 240 -51.71 18.92 -35.51
CA LYS A 240 -52.11 18.66 -36.91
C LYS A 240 -53.39 17.85 -37.00
N ASP A 241 -53.54 16.83 -36.15
CA ASP A 241 -54.74 16.01 -36.12
C ASP A 241 -55.98 16.83 -35.70
N ALA A 242 -55.79 17.72 -34.69
CA ALA A 242 -56.86 18.63 -34.32
C ALA A 242 -57.24 19.61 -35.45
N LEU A 243 -56.26 20.11 -36.21
CA LEU A 243 -56.49 20.97 -37.36
C LEU A 243 -57.23 20.22 -38.49
N VAL A 244 -56.79 18.98 -38.81
CA VAL A 244 -57.43 18.10 -39.81
C VAL A 244 -58.89 17.86 -39.43
N LYS A 245 -59.16 17.53 -38.17
CA LYS A 245 -60.54 17.33 -37.68
C LYS A 245 -61.39 18.58 -37.86
N LYS A 246 -60.87 19.77 -37.50
CA LYS A 246 -61.58 21.02 -37.72
C LYS A 246 -61.88 21.31 -39.18
N LEU A 247 -60.92 21.09 -40.07
CA LEU A 247 -61.12 21.25 -41.53
C LEU A 247 -62.13 20.27 -42.08
N MET A 248 -62.17 19.03 -41.59
CA MET A 248 -63.19 18.04 -41.98
C MET A 248 -64.58 18.44 -41.57
N GLU A 249 -64.73 19.01 -40.36
CA GLU A 249 -66.03 19.58 -39.88
C GLU A 249 -66.46 20.73 -40.75
N GLU A 250 -65.60 21.72 -41.06
CA GLU A 250 -65.90 22.83 -41.98
C GLU A 250 -66.31 22.35 -43.41
N ILE A 251 -65.58 21.36 -43.92
CA ILE A 251 -65.99 20.76 -45.27
C ILE A 251 -67.32 20.11 -45.16
N ALA A 252 -67.67 19.43 -44.09
CA ALA A 252 -68.98 18.79 -43.93
C ALA A 252 -70.11 19.83 -43.88
N GLU A 253 -69.94 20.94 -43.19
CA GLU A 253 -70.89 22.05 -43.13
C GLU A 253 -71.10 22.70 -44.50
N LEU A 254 -70.03 22.97 -45.25
CA LEU A 254 -70.11 23.52 -46.62
C LEU A 254 -70.80 22.59 -47.62
N LYS A 255 -70.74 21.27 -47.43
CA LYS A 255 -71.47 20.30 -48.23
C LYS A 255 -72.95 20.23 -47.92
N GLN A 256 -73.40 20.61 -46.75
CA GLN A 256 -74.82 20.65 -46.35
C GLN A 256 -75.51 21.95 -46.79
N GLN A 257 -74.75 23.00 -47.17
CA GLN A 257 -75.29 24.29 -47.66
C GLN A 257 -75.44 24.33 -49.18
N LYS A 258 -75.14 23.27 -49.92
CA LYS A 258 -75.35 23.09 -51.31
C LYS A 258 -76.47 22.05 -51.56
#